data_e0419a43ef4db0a8e8726a175faa32a4
#
_entry.id   e0419a43ef4db0a8e8726a175faa32a4
#
_cell.length_a   1.000
_cell.length_b   1.000
_cell.length_c   1.000
_cell.angle_alpha   90.00
_cell.angle_beta   90.00
_cell.angle_gamma   90.00
#
_symmetry.space_group_name_H-M   'P 1'
#
loop_
_entity.id
_entity.type
_entity.pdbx_description
1 polymer ?
#
loop_
_entity_poly.entity_id
_entity_poly.type
_entity_poly.pdbx_seq_one_letter_code
_entity_poly.pdbx_strand_id
1 'polypeptide(L)'
;LTGANYPKIKMFHWSGSRSDNTSTYESVAAVDTDGFVYTWGYNGYGQLLTGNTTSNYYASRIPKSKFGGRPVVYVTSSSTRYTSWYAITDDGRCWSWGQNDYGQLGRGNTTDETTTPVEMTAQASSGLQNKKVVHIMSCDGNSNVVRTWFLTTEGKVYVCGNNEANGNYTGHISTTNPLTLPVELTDAATTCLLYTSPSPRDRPL
;
A
#
# COMPACT_ATOMS: atom_id res chain seq x y z
N LEU A 1 -13.19 -26.70 -19.53
CA LEU A 1 -13.24 -25.25 -19.71
C LEU A 1 -12.43 -24.85 -20.96
N THR A 2 -12.91 -25.24 -22.13
CA THR A 2 -12.36 -24.83 -23.42
C THR A 2 -13.05 -23.54 -23.86
N GLY A 3 -12.29 -22.46 -24.08
CA GLY A 3 -12.80 -21.19 -24.59
C GLY A 3 -13.08 -20.11 -23.55
N ALA A 4 -12.72 -20.28 -22.30
CA ALA A 4 -12.83 -19.23 -21.30
C ALA A 4 -11.78 -18.15 -21.58
N ASN A 5 -12.23 -16.91 -21.73
CA ASN A 5 -11.35 -15.75 -21.67
C ASN A 5 -10.83 -15.63 -20.22
N TYR A 6 -9.68 -16.25 -19.98
CA TYR A 6 -8.99 -16.05 -18.70
C TYR A 6 -8.55 -14.60 -18.60
N PRO A 7 -8.65 -14.00 -17.39
CA PRO A 7 -8.14 -12.65 -17.18
C PRO A 7 -6.64 -12.61 -17.52
N LYS A 8 -6.24 -11.66 -18.34
CA LYS A 8 -4.82 -11.42 -18.63
C LYS A 8 -4.22 -10.65 -17.46
N ILE A 9 -3.53 -11.34 -16.57
CA ILE A 9 -2.88 -10.72 -15.42
C ILE A 9 -1.68 -9.90 -15.89
N LYS A 10 -1.64 -8.62 -15.52
CA LYS A 10 -0.53 -7.69 -15.83
C LYS A 10 0.44 -7.54 -14.68
N MET A 11 -0.01 -7.75 -13.44
CA MET A 11 0.85 -7.75 -12.26
C MET A 11 0.24 -8.58 -11.13
N PHE A 12 1.06 -9.02 -10.23
CA PHE A 12 0.66 -9.59 -8.95
C PHE A 12 1.65 -9.16 -7.86
N HIS A 13 1.17 -9.17 -6.63
CA HIS A 13 1.98 -8.94 -5.45
C HIS A 13 1.63 -9.98 -4.39
N TRP A 14 2.64 -10.43 -3.68
CA TRP A 14 2.52 -11.40 -2.60
C TRP A 14 2.87 -10.74 -1.27
N SER A 15 2.10 -11.04 -0.26
CA SER A 15 2.36 -10.65 1.12
C SER A 15 2.36 -11.88 1.99
N GLY A 16 3.33 -12.01 2.84
CA GLY A 16 3.36 -13.11 3.78
C GLY A 16 4.65 -13.19 4.55
N SER A 17 4.55 -13.70 5.76
CA SER A 17 5.68 -14.04 6.61
C SER A 17 5.45 -15.39 7.27
N ARG A 18 6.50 -16.16 7.39
CA ARG A 18 6.59 -17.22 8.39
C ARG A 18 7.04 -16.59 9.71
N SER A 19 6.14 -16.42 10.66
CA SER A 19 6.53 -15.96 12.00
C SER A 19 7.07 -17.08 12.89
N ASP A 20 6.73 -18.32 12.55
CA ASP A 20 7.17 -19.55 13.18
C ASP A 20 6.90 -20.72 12.22
N ASN A 21 7.36 -21.90 12.52
CA ASN A 21 7.22 -23.09 11.65
C ASN A 21 5.77 -23.58 11.48
N THR A 22 4.77 -22.86 11.96
CA THR A 22 3.39 -23.36 12.08
C THR A 22 2.31 -22.49 11.44
N SER A 23 2.57 -21.21 11.17
CA SER A 23 1.52 -20.30 10.66
C SER A 23 1.99 -19.51 9.45
N THR A 24 1.32 -19.67 8.33
CA THR A 24 1.51 -18.89 7.12
C THR A 24 0.40 -17.85 7.01
N TYR A 25 0.77 -16.57 6.95
CA TYR A 25 -0.15 -15.45 6.79
C TYR A 25 -0.10 -14.92 5.34
N GLU A 26 0.01 -15.85 4.39
CA GLU A 26 0.23 -15.53 2.99
C GLU A 26 -1.06 -15.11 2.30
N SER A 27 -1.04 -13.99 1.62
CA SER A 27 -2.09 -13.54 0.73
C SER A 27 -1.50 -12.96 -0.56
N VAL A 28 -2.28 -13.06 -1.63
CA VAL A 28 -1.87 -12.59 -2.95
C VAL A 28 -2.95 -11.67 -3.50
N ALA A 29 -2.52 -10.61 -4.17
CA ALA A 29 -3.37 -9.82 -5.03
C ALA A 29 -2.79 -9.77 -6.44
N ALA A 30 -3.64 -9.92 -7.43
CA ALA A 30 -3.30 -9.77 -8.86
C ALA A 30 -4.20 -8.73 -9.50
N VAL A 31 -3.70 -8.08 -10.55
CA VAL A 31 -4.46 -7.12 -11.36
C VAL A 31 -4.42 -7.55 -12.81
N ASP A 32 -5.59 -7.62 -13.46
CA ASP A 32 -5.68 -7.92 -14.88
C ASP A 32 -5.53 -6.66 -15.75
N THR A 33 -5.49 -6.88 -17.07
CA THR A 33 -5.37 -5.79 -18.05
C THR A 33 -6.53 -4.82 -18.05
N ASP A 34 -7.70 -5.26 -17.56
CA ASP A 34 -8.91 -4.44 -17.45
C ASP A 34 -8.97 -3.67 -16.12
N GLY A 35 -8.03 -3.93 -15.20
CA GLY A 35 -7.93 -3.28 -13.90
C GLY A 35 -8.84 -3.87 -12.83
N PHE A 36 -9.28 -5.13 -12.97
CA PHE A 36 -9.89 -5.86 -11.87
C PHE A 36 -8.81 -6.42 -10.94
N VAL A 37 -9.10 -6.41 -9.65
CA VAL A 37 -8.25 -7.02 -8.62
C VAL A 37 -8.76 -8.43 -8.32
N TYR A 38 -7.85 -9.36 -8.13
CA TYR A 38 -8.11 -10.74 -7.69
C TYR A 38 -7.31 -10.99 -6.43
N THR A 39 -7.95 -11.57 -5.41
CA THR A 39 -7.31 -11.84 -4.11
C THR A 39 -7.54 -13.27 -3.67
N TRP A 40 -6.55 -13.88 -2.98
CA TRP A 40 -6.67 -15.20 -2.36
C TRP A 40 -5.62 -15.37 -1.25
N GLY A 41 -5.79 -16.39 -0.42
CA GLY A 41 -4.91 -16.76 0.68
C GLY A 41 -5.50 -16.44 2.05
N TYR A 42 -4.66 -16.03 2.98
CA TYR A 42 -5.02 -15.67 4.34
C TYR A 42 -5.86 -14.39 4.39
N ASN A 43 -6.87 -14.35 5.29
CA ASN A 43 -7.82 -13.23 5.37
C ASN A 43 -8.14 -12.78 6.80
N GLY A 44 -7.32 -13.11 7.79
CA GLY A 44 -7.63 -12.80 9.19
C GLY A 44 -7.82 -11.32 9.50
N TYR A 45 -7.29 -10.43 8.66
CA TYR A 45 -7.44 -8.97 8.75
C TYR A 45 -8.27 -8.37 7.62
N GLY A 46 -9.09 -9.18 6.92
CA GLY A 46 -9.92 -8.72 5.81
C GLY A 46 -9.15 -8.34 4.53
N GLN A 47 -7.90 -8.75 4.42
CA GLN A 47 -7.01 -8.39 3.33
C GLN A 47 -7.46 -8.87 1.94
N LEU A 48 -8.39 -9.81 1.88
CA LEU A 48 -8.96 -10.30 0.61
C LEU A 48 -10.14 -9.47 0.10
N LEU A 49 -10.64 -8.48 0.87
CA LEU A 49 -11.79 -7.64 0.52
C LEU A 49 -13.09 -8.41 0.20
N THR A 50 -13.24 -9.61 0.71
CA THR A 50 -14.41 -10.48 0.49
C THR A 50 -15.59 -10.13 1.39
N GLY A 51 -15.45 -9.16 2.29
CA GLY A 51 -16.47 -8.73 3.24
C GLY A 51 -16.52 -9.55 4.54
N ASN A 52 -15.52 -10.40 4.74
CA ASN A 52 -15.34 -11.21 5.96
C ASN A 52 -13.85 -11.42 6.24
N THR A 53 -13.54 -12.19 7.27
CA THR A 53 -12.16 -12.53 7.67
C THR A 53 -11.82 -14.01 7.42
N THR A 54 -12.60 -14.71 6.59
CA THR A 54 -12.36 -16.11 6.26
C THR A 54 -11.34 -16.22 5.10
N SER A 55 -10.30 -17.01 5.32
CA SER A 55 -9.28 -17.30 4.29
C SER A 55 -9.90 -17.99 3.09
N ASN A 56 -9.41 -17.68 1.90
CA ASN A 56 -9.88 -18.28 0.65
C ASN A 56 -8.70 -18.66 -0.23
N TYR A 57 -8.62 -19.93 -0.61
CA TYR A 57 -7.52 -20.47 -1.42
C TYR A 57 -7.75 -20.36 -2.93
N TYR A 58 -8.91 -19.82 -3.35
CA TYR A 58 -9.24 -19.59 -4.75
C TYR A 58 -9.30 -18.08 -5.04
N ALA A 59 -8.82 -17.68 -6.20
CA ALA A 59 -8.83 -16.27 -6.60
C ALA A 59 -10.27 -15.72 -6.66
N SER A 60 -10.56 -14.73 -5.85
CA SER A 60 -11.82 -13.99 -5.83
C SER A 60 -11.65 -12.68 -6.58
N ARG A 61 -12.49 -12.44 -7.58
CA ARG A 61 -12.52 -11.17 -8.30
C ARG A 61 -13.20 -10.08 -7.47
N ILE A 62 -12.48 -9.01 -7.23
CA ILE A 62 -12.97 -7.85 -6.48
C ILE A 62 -13.57 -6.83 -7.46
N PRO A 63 -14.82 -6.38 -7.24
CA PRO A 63 -15.47 -5.44 -8.15
C PRO A 63 -14.80 -4.06 -8.09
N LYS A 64 -14.71 -3.39 -9.24
CA LYS A 64 -14.15 -2.02 -9.35
C LYS A 64 -14.87 -1.00 -8.47
N SER A 65 -16.14 -1.24 -8.14
CA SER A 65 -16.91 -0.37 -7.22
C SER A 65 -16.24 -0.22 -5.85
N LYS A 66 -15.44 -1.20 -5.41
CA LYS A 66 -14.61 -1.10 -4.21
C LYS A 66 -13.50 -0.03 -4.33
N PHE A 67 -13.14 0.34 -5.56
CA PHE A 67 -12.11 1.32 -5.89
C PHE A 67 -12.70 2.51 -6.67
N GLY A 68 -13.88 2.96 -6.23
CA GLY A 68 -14.57 4.10 -6.84
C GLY A 68 -14.97 3.89 -8.31
N GLY A 69 -15.15 2.65 -8.74
CA GLY A 69 -15.52 2.28 -10.11
C GLY A 69 -14.37 2.36 -11.13
N ARG A 70 -13.15 2.68 -10.69
CA ARG A 70 -11.99 2.89 -11.56
C ARG A 70 -11.14 1.62 -11.72
N PRO A 71 -10.46 1.46 -12.87
CA PRO A 71 -9.45 0.42 -13.04
C PRO A 71 -8.30 0.59 -12.06
N VAL A 72 -7.91 -0.49 -11.38
CA VAL A 72 -6.67 -0.53 -10.61
C VAL A 72 -5.49 -0.74 -11.55
N VAL A 73 -4.43 0.04 -11.37
CA VAL A 73 -3.20 -0.05 -12.18
C VAL A 73 -2.01 -0.59 -11.41
N TYR A 74 -2.05 -0.50 -10.08
CA TYR A 74 -0.97 -0.94 -9.22
C TYR A 74 -1.52 -1.49 -7.90
N VAL A 75 -0.91 -2.59 -7.40
CA VAL A 75 -1.15 -3.12 -6.05
C VAL A 75 0.18 -3.43 -5.38
N THR A 76 0.25 -3.24 -4.07
CA THR A 76 1.39 -3.63 -3.25
C THR A 76 0.93 -3.89 -1.81
N SER A 77 1.79 -4.48 -1.02
CA SER A 77 1.53 -4.76 0.39
C SER A 77 2.76 -4.51 1.25
N SER A 78 2.56 -4.39 2.55
CA SER A 78 3.63 -4.64 3.52
C SER A 78 4.03 -6.12 3.45
N SER A 79 5.31 -6.41 3.59
CA SER A 79 5.89 -7.70 3.17
C SER A 79 5.91 -8.78 4.24
N THR A 80 5.44 -8.54 5.48
CA THR A 80 5.54 -9.51 6.57
C THR A 80 4.22 -9.80 7.28
N ARG A 81 4.29 -10.14 8.56
CA ARG A 81 3.19 -10.60 9.42
C ARG A 81 1.97 -9.67 9.42
N TYR A 82 2.17 -8.39 9.19
CA TYR A 82 1.15 -7.34 9.24
C TYR A 82 0.70 -6.96 7.83
N THR A 83 -0.29 -7.68 7.32
CA THR A 83 -0.72 -7.57 5.92
C THR A 83 -1.58 -6.34 5.68
N SER A 84 -0.94 -5.24 5.39
CA SER A 84 -1.57 -4.03 4.87
C SER A 84 -1.43 -4.01 3.35
N TRP A 85 -2.50 -3.68 2.65
CA TRP A 85 -2.56 -3.65 1.21
C TRP A 85 -2.86 -2.24 0.69
N TYR A 86 -2.33 -1.95 -0.47
CA TYR A 86 -2.49 -0.66 -1.14
C TYR A 86 -2.76 -0.86 -2.62
N ALA A 87 -3.55 0.06 -3.21
CA ALA A 87 -3.78 0.11 -4.64
C ALA A 87 -3.73 1.54 -5.17
N ILE A 88 -3.36 1.69 -6.44
CA ILE A 88 -3.49 2.94 -7.20
C ILE A 88 -4.44 2.67 -8.35
N THR A 89 -5.42 3.57 -8.53
CA THR A 89 -6.31 3.57 -9.70
C THR A 89 -5.71 4.40 -10.84
N ASP A 90 -6.23 4.23 -12.05
CA ASP A 90 -5.73 4.86 -13.28
C ASP A 90 -5.76 6.39 -13.26
N ASP A 91 -6.57 6.98 -12.39
CA ASP A 91 -6.64 8.43 -12.16
C ASP A 91 -5.70 8.93 -11.04
N GLY A 92 -4.90 8.02 -10.44
CA GLY A 92 -3.91 8.33 -9.40
C GLY A 92 -4.46 8.34 -7.97
N ARG A 93 -5.72 7.92 -7.75
CA ARG A 93 -6.24 7.76 -6.39
C ARG A 93 -5.58 6.58 -5.69
N CYS A 94 -5.31 6.75 -4.41
CA CYS A 94 -4.66 5.76 -3.56
C CYS A 94 -5.64 5.18 -2.55
N TRP A 95 -5.61 3.86 -2.41
CA TRP A 95 -6.49 3.06 -1.56
C TRP A 95 -5.68 2.19 -0.61
N SER A 96 -6.17 1.99 0.61
CA SER A 96 -5.54 1.14 1.62
C SER A 96 -6.56 0.27 2.35
N TRP A 97 -6.15 -0.96 2.77
CA TRP A 97 -6.97 -1.89 3.55
C TRP A 97 -6.10 -2.94 4.26
N GLY A 98 -6.71 -3.73 5.14
CA GLY A 98 -6.05 -4.74 5.96
C GLY A 98 -5.67 -4.21 7.33
N GLN A 99 -4.58 -4.72 7.88
CA GLN A 99 -4.12 -4.39 9.23
C GLN A 99 -3.60 -2.96 9.34
N ASN A 100 -3.84 -2.31 10.51
CA ASN A 100 -3.52 -0.91 10.73
C ASN A 100 -2.99 -0.56 12.14
N ASP A 101 -2.48 -1.50 12.90
CA ASP A 101 -2.05 -1.31 14.30
C ASP A 101 -1.06 -0.14 14.48
N TYR A 102 -0.34 0.24 13.44
CA TYR A 102 0.67 1.31 13.44
C TYR A 102 0.28 2.51 12.58
N GLY A 103 -1.00 2.65 12.19
CA GLY A 103 -1.44 3.77 11.36
C GLY A 103 -0.93 3.73 9.91
N GLN A 104 -0.39 2.59 9.48
CA GLN A 104 0.22 2.43 8.16
C GLN A 104 -0.77 2.57 7.00
N LEU A 105 -2.07 2.39 7.24
CA LEU A 105 -3.11 2.66 6.25
C LEU A 105 -3.37 4.15 6.00
N GLY A 106 -2.77 5.04 6.80
CA GLY A 106 -2.83 6.48 6.57
C GLY A 106 -4.23 7.10 6.70
N ARG A 107 -5.06 6.61 7.62
CA ARG A 107 -6.48 6.94 7.74
C ARG A 107 -6.84 7.83 8.94
N GLY A 108 -5.85 8.31 9.68
CA GLY A 108 -6.05 9.10 10.90
C GLY A 108 -6.37 8.28 12.15
N ASN A 109 -6.27 6.95 12.08
CA ASN A 109 -6.50 6.03 13.20
C ASN A 109 -5.60 4.78 13.07
N THR A 110 -5.75 3.85 14.02
CA THR A 110 -5.02 2.57 14.05
C THR A 110 -5.97 1.36 13.98
N THR A 111 -7.18 1.55 13.44
CA THR A 111 -8.18 0.48 13.31
C THR A 111 -7.98 -0.26 11.98
N ASP A 112 -8.05 -1.58 12.01
CA ASP A 112 -8.00 -2.42 10.81
C ASP A 112 -9.16 -2.14 9.86
N GLU A 113 -8.91 -2.30 8.56
CA GLU A 113 -9.95 -2.22 7.53
C GLU A 113 -10.20 -3.58 6.90
N THR A 114 -11.26 -4.20 7.31
CA THR A 114 -11.54 -5.61 7.01
C THR A 114 -12.51 -5.84 5.85
N THR A 115 -13.23 -4.81 5.38
CA THR A 115 -14.35 -5.03 4.45
C THR A 115 -14.28 -4.23 3.16
N THR A 116 -13.73 -3.01 3.22
CA THR A 116 -13.76 -2.07 2.10
C THR A 116 -12.47 -1.26 2.08
N PRO A 117 -11.79 -1.12 0.94
CA PRO A 117 -10.62 -0.25 0.87
C PRO A 117 -11.04 1.20 1.09
N VAL A 118 -10.20 1.96 1.78
CA VAL A 118 -10.42 3.37 2.04
C VAL A 118 -9.56 4.22 1.12
N GLU A 119 -10.18 5.22 0.49
CA GLU A 119 -9.46 6.15 -0.35
C GLU A 119 -8.67 7.15 0.49
N MET A 120 -7.35 7.04 0.48
CA MET A 120 -6.44 7.90 1.24
C MET A 120 -6.36 9.32 0.67
N THR A 121 -6.52 9.46 -0.65
CA THR A 121 -6.48 10.74 -1.37
C THR A 121 -7.73 11.59 -1.19
N ALA A 122 -8.81 11.01 -0.64
CA ALA A 122 -10.03 11.73 -0.26
C ALA A 122 -10.05 12.13 1.23
N GLN A 123 -9.10 11.65 2.05
CA GLN A 123 -9.08 11.91 3.49
C GLN A 123 -8.78 13.39 3.77
N ALA A 124 -9.67 14.05 4.49
CA ALA A 124 -9.42 15.39 5.00
C ALA A 124 -8.21 15.39 5.95
N SER A 125 -7.41 16.43 5.90
CA SER A 125 -6.17 16.58 6.70
C SER A 125 -5.04 15.58 6.36
N SER A 126 -5.22 14.70 5.39
CA SER A 126 -4.13 13.89 4.83
C SER A 126 -3.22 14.74 3.95
N GLY A 127 -1.91 14.58 4.07
CA GLY A 127 -0.96 15.18 3.12
C GLY A 127 -1.20 14.73 1.68
N LEU A 128 -1.83 13.56 1.48
CA LEU A 128 -2.21 13.05 0.16
C LEU A 128 -3.56 13.58 -0.36
N GLN A 129 -4.27 14.42 0.39
CA GLN A 129 -5.56 14.95 -0.05
C GLN A 129 -5.46 15.60 -1.43
N ASN A 130 -6.29 15.14 -2.37
CA ASN A 130 -6.35 15.60 -3.76
C ASN A 130 -5.03 15.42 -4.56
N LYS A 131 -4.09 14.60 -4.07
CA LYS A 131 -2.84 14.28 -4.78
C LYS A 131 -3.03 13.07 -5.68
N LYS A 132 -2.21 13.00 -6.73
CA LYS A 132 -2.10 11.81 -7.58
C LYS A 132 -0.86 11.01 -7.17
N VAL A 133 -1.09 9.80 -6.66
CA VAL A 133 -0.04 8.87 -6.28
C VAL A 133 0.39 8.06 -7.50
N VAL A 134 1.69 7.90 -7.69
CA VAL A 134 2.27 7.13 -8.82
C VAL A 134 3.04 5.90 -8.35
N HIS A 135 3.50 5.87 -7.11
CA HIS A 135 4.20 4.72 -6.55
C HIS A 135 3.99 4.64 -5.04
N ILE A 136 3.97 3.41 -4.53
CA ILE A 136 3.86 3.10 -3.11
C ILE A 136 4.93 2.08 -2.76
N MET A 137 5.65 2.34 -1.68
CA MET A 137 6.56 1.41 -1.06
C MET A 137 6.14 1.22 0.39
N SER A 138 5.89 -0.02 0.78
CA SER A 138 5.66 -0.37 2.17
C SER A 138 6.75 -1.31 2.62
N CYS A 139 7.35 -1.04 3.75
CA CYS A 139 8.30 -1.94 4.38
C CYS A 139 7.83 -2.29 5.77
N ASP A 140 8.29 -3.42 6.20
CA ASP A 140 8.04 -4.01 7.48
C ASP A 140 9.41 -4.47 8.00
N GLY A 141 9.78 -3.95 9.15
CA GLY A 141 10.96 -4.40 9.88
C GLY A 141 10.56 -5.44 10.93
N ASN A 142 11.51 -5.95 11.70
CA ASN A 142 11.23 -6.92 12.75
C ASN A 142 10.04 -6.50 13.62
N SER A 143 8.98 -7.26 13.54
CA SER A 143 7.77 -7.39 14.34
C SER A 143 6.90 -6.16 14.64
N ASN A 144 7.34 -4.90 14.54
CA ASN A 144 6.53 -3.75 14.96
C ASN A 144 6.76 -2.48 14.16
N VAL A 145 7.40 -2.56 13.00
CA VAL A 145 7.86 -1.38 12.26
C VAL A 145 7.29 -1.39 10.85
N VAL A 146 6.00 -1.06 10.72
CA VAL A 146 5.37 -0.92 9.40
C VAL A 146 5.34 0.55 9.01
N ARG A 147 5.91 0.88 7.86
CA ARG A 147 5.93 2.22 7.28
C ARG A 147 5.56 2.15 5.82
N THR A 148 4.90 3.19 5.36
CA THR A 148 4.47 3.27 3.96
C THR A 148 4.82 4.64 3.40
N TRP A 149 5.49 4.66 2.26
CA TRP A 149 5.84 5.87 1.51
C TRP A 149 5.05 5.94 0.22
N PHE A 150 4.67 7.15 -0.14
CA PHE A 150 3.87 7.46 -1.32
C PHE A 150 4.58 8.52 -2.14
N LEU A 151 4.85 8.22 -3.41
CA LEU A 151 5.36 9.19 -4.38
C LEU A 151 4.20 9.75 -5.19
N THR A 152 4.14 11.07 -5.31
CA THR A 152 3.11 11.76 -6.11
C THR A 152 3.64 12.21 -7.46
N THR A 153 2.71 12.58 -8.37
CA THR A 153 3.06 13.17 -9.69
C THR A 153 3.84 14.48 -9.57
N GLU A 154 3.79 15.14 -8.40
CA GLU A 154 4.54 16.36 -8.12
C GLU A 154 6.01 16.08 -7.72
N GLY A 155 6.43 14.80 -7.67
CA GLY A 155 7.74 14.37 -7.20
C GLY A 155 7.90 14.43 -5.68
N LYS A 156 6.81 14.64 -4.95
CA LYS A 156 6.82 14.70 -3.48
C LYS A 156 6.62 13.33 -2.87
N VAL A 157 7.27 13.09 -1.74
CA VAL A 157 7.17 11.85 -0.98
C VAL A 157 6.41 12.12 0.32
N TYR A 158 5.47 11.23 0.64
CA TYR A 158 4.69 11.23 1.88
C TYR A 158 4.92 9.94 2.63
N VAL A 159 4.78 9.95 3.95
CA VAL A 159 4.98 8.77 4.80
C VAL A 159 3.91 8.68 5.88
N CYS A 160 3.51 7.46 6.22
CA CYS A 160 2.72 7.14 7.41
C CYS A 160 3.18 5.82 8.04
N GLY A 161 2.63 5.50 9.22
CA GLY A 161 2.95 4.29 9.97
C GLY A 161 3.83 4.54 11.18
N ASN A 162 4.54 3.52 11.63
CA ASN A 162 5.38 3.59 12.82
C ASN A 162 6.52 4.60 12.65
N ASN A 163 6.65 5.51 13.61
CA ASN A 163 7.67 6.56 13.63
C ASN A 163 8.43 6.57 14.97
N GLU A 164 8.87 5.38 15.41
CA GLU A 164 9.60 5.26 16.70
C GLU A 164 10.75 6.25 16.81
N ALA A 165 10.82 6.90 17.97
CA ALA A 165 11.71 8.02 18.26
C ALA A 165 13.21 7.69 18.17
N ASN A 166 13.59 6.42 18.24
CA ASN A 166 14.99 5.99 18.31
C ASN A 166 15.66 5.79 16.93
N GLY A 167 14.97 6.05 15.83
CA GLY A 167 15.55 5.78 14.51
C GLY A 167 15.12 6.67 13.37
N ASN A 168 14.02 7.44 13.50
CA ASN A 168 13.49 8.32 12.44
C ASN A 168 13.60 7.75 10.99
N TYR A 169 13.44 6.43 10.87
CA TYR A 169 13.59 5.72 9.58
C TYR A 169 12.48 6.06 8.59
N THR A 170 11.48 6.83 8.99
CA THR A 170 10.48 7.40 8.09
C THR A 170 11.06 8.47 7.17
N GLY A 171 12.16 9.11 7.59
CA GLY A 171 12.68 10.33 6.97
C GLY A 171 11.95 11.61 7.43
N HIS A 172 10.94 11.49 8.30
CA HIS A 172 10.20 12.62 8.84
C HIS A 172 10.53 12.81 10.31
N ILE A 173 11.03 14.01 10.66
CA ILE A 173 11.35 14.38 12.05
C ILE A 173 10.04 14.78 12.74
N SER A 174 9.46 13.87 13.50
CA SER A 174 8.25 14.10 14.30
C SER A 174 8.34 13.35 15.61
N THR A 175 7.79 13.95 16.67
CA THR A 175 7.59 13.29 17.97
C THR A 175 6.30 12.46 17.99
N THR A 176 5.46 12.58 16.95
CA THR A 176 4.21 11.82 16.85
C THR A 176 4.51 10.39 16.39
N ASN A 177 4.06 9.42 17.17
CA ASN A 177 4.14 8.00 16.84
C ASN A 177 2.85 7.29 17.28
N PRO A 178 2.16 6.55 16.39
CA PRO A 178 2.43 6.44 14.94
C PRO A 178 1.97 7.68 14.15
N LEU A 179 2.48 7.82 12.93
CA LEU A 179 1.96 8.76 11.93
C LEU A 179 0.72 8.14 11.28
N THR A 180 -0.45 8.46 11.80
CA THR A 180 -1.73 7.87 11.35
C THR A 180 -2.27 8.49 10.06
N LEU A 181 -1.75 9.64 9.65
CA LEU A 181 -2.01 10.29 8.36
C LEU A 181 -0.71 10.47 7.59
N PRO A 182 -0.73 10.37 6.25
CA PRO A 182 0.42 10.69 5.42
C PRO A 182 0.89 12.12 5.63
N VAL A 183 2.17 12.29 5.94
CA VAL A 183 2.84 13.59 6.08
C VAL A 183 3.90 13.72 5.00
N GLU A 184 4.08 14.94 4.46
CA GLU A 184 5.10 15.22 3.46
C GLU A 184 6.49 15.14 4.09
N LEU A 185 7.44 14.51 3.41
CA LEU A 185 8.85 14.58 3.78
C LEU A 185 9.39 15.93 3.37
N THR A 186 9.58 16.82 4.36
CA THR A 186 10.08 18.19 4.15
C THR A 186 11.53 18.33 4.63
N ASP A 187 12.28 19.13 3.91
CA ASP A 187 13.57 19.79 4.20
C ASP A 187 14.80 18.97 4.62
N ALA A 188 14.84 18.30 5.76
CA ALA A 188 16.07 17.59 6.16
C ALA A 188 16.33 16.33 5.31
N ALA A 189 15.25 15.67 4.85
CA ALA A 189 15.35 14.51 3.96
C ALA A 189 15.40 14.93 2.47
N THR A 190 14.81 16.07 2.11
CA THR A 190 14.76 16.59 0.73
C THR A 190 16.15 16.89 0.20
N THR A 191 17.07 17.35 1.04
CA THR A 191 18.47 17.60 0.64
C THR A 191 19.18 16.29 0.22
N CYS A 192 18.78 15.15 0.77
CA CYS A 192 19.35 13.85 0.40
C CYS A 192 18.69 13.24 -0.86
N LEU A 193 17.41 13.56 -1.11
CA LEU A 193 16.68 13.08 -2.28
C LEU A 193 16.92 13.92 -3.55
N LEU A 194 17.39 15.16 -3.39
CA LEU A 194 17.74 16.04 -4.51
C LEU A 194 19.09 15.70 -5.16
N TYR A 195 19.85 14.77 -4.61
CA TYR A 195 21.03 14.26 -5.30
C TYR A 195 20.61 13.18 -6.31
N THR A 196 19.81 13.58 -7.28
CA THR A 196 19.64 12.78 -8.50
C THR A 196 20.98 12.85 -9.23
N SER A 197 21.71 11.74 -9.27
CA SER A 197 22.79 11.62 -10.25
C SER A 197 22.22 11.97 -11.62
N PRO A 198 22.90 12.77 -12.44
CA PRO A 198 22.41 13.10 -13.77
C PRO A 198 22.10 11.81 -14.51
N SER A 199 20.93 11.78 -15.16
CA SER A 199 20.52 10.65 -15.99
C SER A 199 21.68 10.29 -16.93
N PRO A 200 21.91 9.00 -17.22
CA PRO A 200 22.90 8.62 -18.25
C PRO A 200 22.69 9.31 -19.61
N ARG A 201 21.48 9.87 -19.84
CA ARG A 201 21.15 10.67 -21.03
C ARG A 201 21.68 12.10 -20.98
N ASP A 202 22.07 12.61 -19.82
CA ASP A 202 22.53 14.00 -19.62
C ASP A 202 24.08 14.10 -19.62
N ARG A 203 24.79 13.01 -19.94
CA ARG A 203 26.24 13.05 -20.14
C ARG A 203 26.51 13.57 -21.53
N PRO A 204 27.27 14.68 -21.70
CA PRO A 204 27.75 15.06 -23.00
C PRO A 204 28.64 13.94 -23.57
N LEU A 205 28.46 13.64 -24.85
CA LEU A 205 29.27 12.69 -25.62
C LEU A 205 30.71 13.15 -25.68
#